data_0a393c9f5277aa97471cf2dd42512d38
#
_entry.id   0a393c9f5277aa97471cf2dd42512d38
#
_cell.length_a   1.000
_cell.length_b   1.000
_cell.length_c   1.000
_cell.angle_alpha   90.00
_cell.angle_beta   90.00
_cell.angle_gamma   90.00
#
_symmetry.space_group_name_H-M   'P 1'
#
loop_
_entity.id
_entity.type
_entity.pdbx_description
1 polymer ?
#
loop_
_entity_poly.entity_id
_entity_poly.type
_entity_poly.pdbx_seq_one_letter_code
_entity_poly.pdbx_strand_id
1 'polypeptide(L)'
;MKNKILQTLLFLSIFTHAIAENLNIESSSISLDKKTKLTIFKGDVTASDDSKNEFKTQYAEYDKESKLLKSKGSTTIITSEGYSLSGEDIIFDNKNFFIKSNKPALIKDLDKNEIYLDNFEYSTKNNFFKSVGKIKLVDSKNNSYNFSQIYIDEKKREIIGTDIKAFLNQESFKINVKNKPRVFANTINFKEGQSQFSKSVFTICDYRKNDKCPPWLIQANNMIHDKKKKTIYYDNAVLKVYDFPIFYFPKLMHPDPTVDRRSGFLPPTLTDSKNLGAGFGVPYYWNIGGDKDLTLTSKFFTTEHPLFLGEYRHAFEKSYFISDFGYTEGYKKTTSSKTAGSKSHFFAKCFQKLCQILRN
;
A
#
# COMPACT_ATOMS: atom_id res chain seq x y z
N MET A 1 -41.29 -29.89 -67.67
CA MET A 1 -41.46 -28.65 -66.89
C MET A 1 -40.16 -28.40 -66.15
N LYS A 2 -39.43 -27.40 -66.57
CA LYS A 2 -38.08 -27.07 -66.03
C LYS A 2 -38.24 -25.92 -65.02
N ASN A 3 -37.96 -26.17 -63.71
CA ASN A 3 -37.88 -25.11 -62.70
C ASN A 3 -36.47 -24.56 -62.69
N LYS A 4 -36.33 -23.30 -63.05
CA LYS A 4 -35.12 -22.50 -62.86
C LYS A 4 -35.15 -21.94 -61.46
N ILE A 5 -34.26 -22.39 -60.64
CA ILE A 5 -33.96 -21.79 -59.33
C ILE A 5 -32.99 -20.63 -59.56
N LEU A 6 -33.49 -19.43 -59.39
CA LEU A 6 -32.72 -18.18 -59.41
C LEU A 6 -31.93 -18.05 -58.06
N GLN A 7 -30.64 -18.33 -58.08
CA GLN A 7 -29.76 -18.05 -56.96
C GLN A 7 -29.45 -16.56 -56.95
N THR A 8 -30.06 -15.83 -56.01
CA THR A 8 -29.73 -14.45 -55.72
C THR A 8 -28.54 -14.47 -54.74
N LEU A 9 -27.34 -14.17 -55.24
CA LEU A 9 -26.13 -13.98 -54.42
C LEU A 9 -26.25 -12.63 -53.72
N LEU A 10 -26.58 -12.66 -52.42
CA LEU A 10 -26.57 -11.48 -51.56
C LEU A 10 -25.11 -11.17 -51.21
N PHE A 11 -24.49 -10.21 -51.90
CA PHE A 11 -23.21 -9.63 -51.53
C PHE A 11 -23.41 -8.82 -50.25
N LEU A 12 -23.09 -9.43 -49.08
CA LEU A 12 -22.97 -8.73 -47.81
C LEU A 12 -21.65 -7.96 -47.84
N SER A 13 -21.67 -6.71 -48.27
CA SER A 13 -20.53 -5.81 -48.13
C SER A 13 -20.34 -5.52 -46.66
N ILE A 14 -19.39 -6.23 -46.03
CA ILE A 14 -18.87 -5.88 -44.71
C ILE A 14 -18.09 -4.57 -44.91
N PHE A 15 -18.75 -3.45 -44.69
CA PHE A 15 -18.07 -2.18 -44.48
C PHE A 15 -17.27 -2.31 -43.18
N THR A 16 -16.02 -2.72 -43.28
CA THR A 16 -15.05 -2.46 -42.24
C THR A 16 -14.84 -0.96 -42.18
N HIS A 17 -15.52 -0.30 -41.26
CA HIS A 17 -15.18 1.06 -40.90
C HIS A 17 -13.80 0.97 -40.28
N ALA A 18 -12.76 1.28 -41.05
CA ALA A 18 -11.49 1.68 -40.50
C ALA A 18 -11.76 3.02 -39.81
N ILE A 19 -11.95 2.98 -38.49
CA ILE A 19 -12.00 4.18 -37.68
C ILE A 19 -10.57 4.74 -37.75
N ALA A 20 -10.34 5.69 -38.66
CA ALA A 20 -9.16 6.51 -38.64
C ALA A 20 -9.33 7.43 -37.43
N GLU A 21 -8.65 7.11 -36.32
CA GLU A 21 -8.60 8.02 -35.20
C GLU A 21 -8.04 9.36 -35.67
N ASN A 22 -8.90 10.38 -35.68
CA ASN A 22 -8.55 11.72 -36.08
C ASN A 22 -8.03 12.47 -34.85
N LEU A 23 -6.79 12.92 -34.90
CA LEU A 23 -6.25 13.88 -33.94
C LEU A 23 -6.79 15.26 -34.29
N ASN A 24 -7.63 15.83 -33.44
CA ASN A 24 -8.10 17.21 -33.59
C ASN A 24 -7.10 18.15 -32.89
N ILE A 25 -6.51 19.11 -33.62
CA ILE A 25 -5.50 20.04 -33.10
C ILE A 25 -5.95 21.47 -33.33
N GLU A 26 -6.01 22.23 -32.25
CA GLU A 26 -6.33 23.67 -32.24
C GLU A 26 -5.12 24.46 -31.69
N SER A 27 -4.92 25.66 -32.17
CA SER A 27 -3.87 26.57 -31.72
C SER A 27 -4.11 28.03 -32.14
N SER A 28 -3.42 28.98 -31.52
CA SER A 28 -3.49 30.37 -31.88
C SER A 28 -2.84 30.69 -33.25
N SER A 29 -1.85 29.88 -33.66
CA SER A 29 -1.14 30.05 -34.93
C SER A 29 -0.71 28.72 -35.53
N ILE A 30 -0.93 28.55 -36.83
CA ILE A 30 -0.58 27.38 -37.61
C ILE A 30 0.29 27.82 -38.78
N SER A 31 1.43 27.14 -38.97
CA SER A 31 2.34 27.33 -40.11
C SER A 31 2.89 26.04 -40.66
N LEU A 32 3.14 25.96 -41.95
CA LEU A 32 3.75 24.81 -42.61
C LEU A 32 5.21 25.11 -42.94
N ASP A 33 6.13 24.33 -42.40
CA ASP A 33 7.53 24.37 -42.83
C ASP A 33 7.71 23.60 -44.14
N LYS A 34 7.99 24.31 -45.22
CA LYS A 34 8.13 23.78 -46.57
C LYS A 34 9.33 22.82 -46.72
N LYS A 35 10.39 22.98 -45.88
CA LYS A 35 11.60 22.14 -45.95
C LYS A 35 11.38 20.79 -45.25
N THR A 36 10.83 20.84 -44.06
CA THR A 36 10.62 19.63 -43.25
C THR A 36 9.25 18.99 -43.47
N LYS A 37 8.33 19.66 -44.15
CA LYS A 37 6.91 19.27 -44.33
C LYS A 37 6.15 19.13 -43.00
N LEU A 38 6.67 19.71 -41.91
CA LEU A 38 6.02 19.67 -40.60
C LEU A 38 5.00 20.80 -40.48
N THR A 39 3.84 20.51 -39.93
CA THR A 39 2.90 21.52 -39.49
C THR A 39 3.28 21.98 -38.08
N ILE A 40 3.53 23.26 -37.91
CA ILE A 40 3.93 23.87 -36.64
C ILE A 40 2.76 24.60 -36.03
N PHE A 41 2.45 24.27 -34.79
CA PHE A 41 1.39 24.88 -33.97
C PHE A 41 2.03 25.69 -32.85
N LYS A 42 1.56 26.94 -32.62
CA LYS A 42 2.07 27.85 -31.60
C LYS A 42 0.93 28.54 -30.88
N GLY A 43 1.10 28.72 -29.56
CA GLY A 43 0.17 29.38 -28.67
C GLY A 43 -1.06 28.55 -28.36
N ASP A 44 -1.24 28.21 -27.10
CA ASP A 44 -2.39 27.46 -26.56
C ASP A 44 -2.79 26.22 -27.40
N VAL A 45 -1.78 25.43 -27.74
CA VAL A 45 -1.98 24.23 -28.56
C VAL A 45 -2.73 23.20 -27.75
N THR A 46 -3.91 22.81 -28.23
CA THR A 46 -4.71 21.72 -27.67
C THR A 46 -4.89 20.65 -28.73
N ALA A 47 -4.62 19.40 -28.40
CA ALA A 47 -4.89 18.25 -29.26
C ALA A 47 -5.73 17.23 -28.52
N SER A 48 -6.67 16.60 -29.19
CA SER A 48 -7.51 15.54 -28.64
C SER A 48 -7.62 14.37 -29.62
N ASP A 49 -7.64 13.15 -29.06
CA ASP A 49 -7.90 11.93 -29.81
C ASP A 49 -9.36 11.48 -29.69
N ASP A 50 -9.75 10.46 -30.48
CA ASP A 50 -11.09 9.90 -30.44
C ASP A 50 -11.41 9.22 -29.09
N SER A 51 -10.39 8.86 -28.30
CA SER A 51 -10.51 8.30 -26.96
C SER A 51 -10.72 9.37 -25.88
N LYS A 52 -10.73 10.66 -26.26
CA LYS A 52 -10.86 11.83 -25.36
C LYS A 52 -9.64 12.06 -24.47
N ASN A 53 -8.45 11.61 -24.88
CA ASN A 53 -7.23 12.11 -24.25
C ASN A 53 -6.97 13.52 -24.76
N GLU A 54 -6.71 14.45 -23.85
CA GLU A 54 -6.48 15.86 -24.13
C GLU A 54 -5.01 16.23 -23.84
N PHE A 55 -4.38 16.86 -24.82
CA PHE A 55 -2.99 17.26 -24.79
C PHE A 55 -2.91 18.79 -24.89
N LYS A 56 -2.18 19.44 -23.99
CA LYS A 56 -2.04 20.89 -23.93
C LYS A 56 -0.57 21.31 -23.86
N THR A 57 -0.14 22.21 -24.74
CA THR A 57 1.22 22.74 -24.78
C THR A 57 1.24 24.13 -25.43
N GLN A 58 2.38 24.83 -25.39
CA GLN A 58 2.57 26.11 -26.08
C GLN A 58 3.16 25.96 -27.48
N TYR A 59 3.78 24.80 -27.78
CA TYR A 59 4.40 24.56 -29.08
C TYR A 59 4.35 23.08 -29.42
N ALA A 60 3.92 22.75 -30.64
CA ALA A 60 3.93 21.40 -31.16
C ALA A 60 4.25 21.37 -32.67
N GLU A 61 4.92 20.28 -33.09
CA GLU A 61 5.24 19.95 -34.48
C GLU A 61 4.47 18.66 -34.84
N TYR A 62 3.72 18.69 -35.93
CA TYR A 62 2.97 17.53 -36.40
C TYR A 62 3.49 17.08 -37.78
N ASP A 63 3.88 15.83 -37.84
CA ASP A 63 4.21 15.13 -39.08
C ASP A 63 3.01 14.33 -39.57
N LYS A 64 2.43 14.73 -40.68
CA LYS A 64 1.25 14.12 -41.27
C LYS A 64 1.51 12.72 -41.80
N GLU A 65 2.72 12.43 -42.30
CA GLU A 65 3.07 11.14 -42.89
C GLU A 65 3.22 10.07 -41.81
N SER A 66 3.97 10.38 -40.75
CA SER A 66 4.20 9.48 -39.61
C SER A 66 3.08 9.54 -38.57
N LYS A 67 2.17 10.53 -38.63
CA LYS A 67 1.13 10.83 -37.64
C LYS A 67 1.68 11.09 -36.23
N LEU A 68 2.86 11.72 -36.14
CA LEU A 68 3.54 12.06 -34.90
C LEU A 68 3.29 13.53 -34.54
N LEU A 69 2.78 13.79 -33.32
CA LEU A 69 2.75 15.12 -32.73
C LEU A 69 3.85 15.17 -31.66
N LYS A 70 4.74 16.16 -31.76
CA LYS A 70 5.85 16.37 -30.81
C LYS A 70 5.71 17.72 -30.15
N SER A 71 5.61 17.78 -28.84
CA SER A 71 5.69 19.03 -28.11
C SER A 71 7.13 19.44 -27.84
N LYS A 72 7.35 20.74 -27.62
CA LYS A 72 8.58 21.31 -27.06
C LYS A 72 8.21 22.13 -25.82
N GLY A 73 8.91 21.82 -24.71
CA GLY A 73 8.66 22.45 -23.41
C GLY A 73 7.51 21.79 -22.64
N SER A 74 7.01 22.54 -21.65
CA SER A 74 5.99 22.03 -20.74
C SER A 74 4.71 21.60 -21.44
N THR A 75 4.25 20.41 -21.10
CA THR A 75 3.08 19.80 -21.72
C THR A 75 2.26 19.07 -20.65
N THR A 76 0.94 19.26 -20.69
CA THR A 76 0.00 18.54 -19.82
C THR A 76 -0.91 17.68 -20.66
N ILE A 77 -1.14 16.45 -20.18
CA ILE A 77 -2.08 15.50 -20.78
C ILE A 77 -3.10 15.13 -19.72
N ILE A 78 -4.37 15.12 -20.12
CA ILE A 78 -5.46 14.57 -19.32
C ILE A 78 -5.97 13.35 -20.08
N THR A 79 -5.90 12.18 -19.44
CA THR A 79 -6.37 10.95 -20.06
C THR A 79 -7.89 10.83 -19.99
N SER A 80 -8.46 9.97 -20.82
CA SER A 80 -9.90 9.68 -20.83
C SER A 80 -10.45 9.20 -19.49
N GLU A 81 -9.59 8.58 -18.67
CA GLU A 81 -9.94 8.11 -17.33
C GLU A 81 -9.68 9.17 -16.24
N GLY A 82 -9.23 10.39 -16.60
CA GLY A 82 -9.05 11.52 -15.70
C GLY A 82 -7.70 11.61 -15.00
N TYR A 83 -6.70 10.82 -15.39
CA TYR A 83 -5.33 11.00 -14.91
C TYR A 83 -4.70 12.24 -15.54
N SER A 84 -3.93 12.99 -14.75
CA SER A 84 -3.20 14.15 -15.24
C SER A 84 -1.71 13.82 -15.29
N LEU A 85 -1.12 13.99 -16.47
CA LEU A 85 0.32 13.82 -16.68
C LEU A 85 0.93 15.15 -17.12
N SER A 86 2.01 15.57 -16.46
CA SER A 86 2.78 16.75 -16.80
C SER A 86 4.23 16.37 -17.10
N GLY A 87 4.79 16.88 -18.18
CA GLY A 87 6.15 16.57 -18.61
C GLY A 87 6.64 17.51 -19.70
N GLU A 88 7.80 17.19 -20.27
CA GLU A 88 8.40 17.95 -21.36
C GLU A 88 8.71 17.06 -22.56
N ASP A 89 8.77 17.67 -23.75
CA ASP A 89 9.17 17.02 -25.00
C ASP A 89 8.41 15.69 -25.25
N ILE A 90 7.10 15.76 -25.13
CA ILE A 90 6.21 14.60 -25.24
C ILE A 90 5.94 14.29 -26.71
N ILE A 91 5.96 13.02 -27.07
CA ILE A 91 5.65 12.48 -28.38
C ILE A 91 4.30 11.78 -28.30
N PHE A 92 3.34 12.26 -29.07
CA PHE A 92 2.06 11.58 -29.30
C PHE A 92 2.14 10.85 -30.65
N ASP A 93 2.19 9.53 -30.62
CA ASP A 93 2.22 8.65 -31.79
C ASP A 93 0.79 8.13 -32.06
N ASN A 94 0.08 8.85 -32.92
CA ASN A 94 -1.32 8.52 -33.24
C ASN A 94 -1.43 7.31 -34.18
N LYS A 95 -0.35 6.89 -34.83
CA LYS A 95 -0.33 5.69 -35.66
C LYS A 95 -0.26 4.41 -34.84
N ASN A 96 0.53 4.44 -33.77
CA ASN A 96 0.77 3.29 -32.91
C ASN A 96 0.03 3.38 -31.55
N PHE A 97 -0.73 4.44 -31.32
CA PHE A 97 -1.53 4.67 -30.11
C PHE A 97 -0.71 4.75 -28.82
N PHE A 98 0.41 5.50 -28.88
CA PHE A 98 1.27 5.73 -27.75
C PHE A 98 1.56 7.20 -27.51
N ILE A 99 1.61 7.56 -26.22
CA ILE A 99 2.17 8.83 -25.77
C ILE A 99 3.41 8.50 -24.93
N LYS A 100 4.52 9.15 -25.20
CA LYS A 100 5.78 8.85 -24.51
C LYS A 100 6.69 10.06 -24.35
N SER A 101 7.53 10.01 -23.34
CA SER A 101 8.68 10.90 -23.16
C SER A 101 9.83 10.19 -22.46
N ASN A 102 11.06 10.56 -22.84
CA ASN A 102 12.28 10.17 -22.14
C ASN A 102 12.75 11.25 -21.14
N LYS A 103 11.90 12.21 -20.86
CA LYS A 103 12.13 13.29 -19.87
C LYS A 103 11.34 13.02 -18.60
N PRO A 104 11.74 13.64 -17.48
CA PRO A 104 11.00 13.55 -16.25
C PRO A 104 9.54 13.97 -16.41
N ALA A 105 8.66 13.24 -15.76
CA ALA A 105 7.22 13.48 -15.79
C ALA A 105 6.59 13.25 -14.43
N LEU A 106 5.43 13.87 -14.21
CA LEU A 106 4.60 13.72 -13.03
C LEU A 106 3.22 13.24 -13.45
N ILE A 107 2.78 12.10 -12.91
CA ILE A 107 1.39 11.64 -13.03
C ILE A 107 0.68 11.93 -11.71
N LYS A 108 -0.55 12.47 -11.80
CA LYS A 108 -1.49 12.57 -10.69
C LYS A 108 -2.70 11.71 -10.99
N ASP A 109 -2.98 10.76 -10.11
CA ASP A 109 -4.14 9.89 -10.25
C ASP A 109 -5.40 10.46 -9.56
N LEU A 110 -6.51 9.74 -9.66
CA LEU A 110 -7.80 10.13 -9.08
C LEU A 110 -7.80 10.10 -7.54
N ASP A 111 -6.89 9.34 -6.93
CA ASP A 111 -6.75 9.23 -5.48
C ASP A 111 -5.76 10.27 -4.91
N LYS A 112 -5.33 11.24 -5.75
CA LYS A 112 -4.36 12.30 -5.45
C LYS A 112 -2.96 11.76 -5.12
N ASN A 113 -2.62 10.58 -5.63
CA ASN A 113 -1.25 10.10 -5.58
C ASN A 113 -0.42 10.86 -6.62
N GLU A 114 0.82 11.20 -6.29
CA GLU A 114 1.79 11.83 -7.16
C GLU A 114 2.88 10.81 -7.54
N ILE A 115 3.07 10.58 -8.83
CA ILE A 115 4.01 9.59 -9.35
C ILE A 115 5.04 10.31 -10.21
N TYR A 116 6.26 10.41 -9.70
CA TYR A 116 7.42 11.02 -10.35
C TYR A 116 8.16 9.97 -11.14
N LEU A 117 8.40 10.21 -12.41
CA LEU A 117 8.97 9.28 -13.39
C LEU A 117 10.15 9.93 -14.10
N ASP A 118 11.21 9.16 -14.44
CA ASP A 118 12.28 9.63 -15.32
C ASP A 118 11.90 9.54 -16.81
N ASN A 119 10.93 8.68 -17.14
CA ASN A 119 10.39 8.47 -18.48
C ASN A 119 9.02 7.81 -18.38
N PHE A 120 8.26 7.80 -19.45
CA PHE A 120 7.01 7.04 -19.52
C PHE A 120 6.63 6.64 -20.95
N GLU A 121 5.82 5.61 -21.06
CA GLU A 121 5.07 5.20 -22.23
C GLU A 121 3.64 4.92 -21.81
N TYR A 122 2.68 5.54 -22.49
CA TYR A 122 1.26 5.38 -22.26
C TYR A 122 0.58 4.86 -23.52
N SER A 123 -0.12 3.74 -23.44
CA SER A 123 -0.95 3.20 -24.51
C SER A 123 -2.35 3.79 -24.43
N THR A 124 -2.71 4.66 -25.40
CA THR A 124 -4.03 5.28 -25.45
C THR A 124 -5.14 4.27 -25.76
N LYS A 125 -4.80 3.18 -26.46
CA LYS A 125 -5.72 2.08 -26.79
C LYS A 125 -6.11 1.26 -25.56
N ASN A 126 -5.14 1.00 -24.67
CA ASN A 126 -5.32 0.10 -23.53
C ASN A 126 -5.50 0.83 -22.21
N ASN A 127 -5.33 2.15 -22.15
CA ASN A 127 -5.31 2.99 -20.95
C ASN A 127 -4.28 2.48 -19.92
N PHE A 128 -3.04 2.32 -20.39
CA PHE A 128 -1.99 1.64 -19.63
C PHE A 128 -0.67 2.42 -19.67
N PHE A 129 -0.18 2.82 -18.49
CA PHE A 129 1.14 3.43 -18.34
C PHE A 129 2.21 2.39 -17.99
N LYS A 130 3.42 2.65 -18.49
CA LYS A 130 4.63 1.93 -18.15
C LYS A 130 5.79 2.92 -17.96
N SER A 131 6.59 2.67 -16.94
CA SER A 131 7.85 3.39 -16.74
C SER A 131 8.92 2.45 -16.15
N VAL A 132 10.18 2.72 -16.50
CA VAL A 132 11.35 1.99 -16.01
C VAL A 132 12.42 3.00 -15.61
N GLY A 133 13.03 2.84 -14.44
CA GLY A 133 14.07 3.74 -13.94
C GLY A 133 13.78 4.17 -12.50
N LYS A 134 14.14 5.39 -12.15
CA LYS A 134 13.84 5.95 -10.83
C LYS A 134 12.40 6.42 -10.80
N ILE A 135 11.60 5.76 -10.02
CA ILE A 135 10.18 6.06 -9.87
C ILE A 135 9.87 6.27 -8.40
N LYS A 136 9.19 7.37 -8.09
CA LYS A 136 8.74 7.69 -6.73
C LYS A 136 7.25 8.00 -6.74
N LEU A 137 6.48 7.22 -5.99
CA LEU A 137 5.07 7.50 -5.72
C LEU A 137 4.94 8.08 -4.31
N VAL A 138 4.18 9.16 -4.18
CA VAL A 138 3.77 9.73 -2.89
C VAL A 138 2.25 9.66 -2.86
N ASP A 139 1.71 8.94 -1.86
CA ASP A 139 0.26 8.84 -1.70
C ASP A 139 -0.34 10.04 -0.94
N SER A 140 -1.66 10.13 -0.91
CA SER A 140 -2.41 11.20 -0.23
C SER A 140 -2.17 11.28 1.29
N LYS A 141 -1.51 10.27 1.89
CA LYS A 141 -1.10 10.23 3.29
C LYS A 141 0.40 10.52 3.49
N ASN A 142 1.08 10.99 2.45
CA ASN A 142 2.53 11.22 2.42
C ASN A 142 3.38 9.95 2.66
N ASN A 143 2.87 8.75 2.37
CA ASN A 143 3.71 7.59 2.26
C ASN A 143 4.50 7.66 0.95
N SER A 144 5.78 7.29 0.99
CA SER A 144 6.66 7.33 -0.18
C SER A 144 7.05 5.92 -0.59
N TYR A 145 6.90 5.61 -1.87
CA TYR A 145 7.22 4.32 -2.47
C TYR A 145 8.19 4.54 -3.63
N ASN A 146 9.34 3.89 -3.59
CA ASN A 146 10.31 3.90 -4.69
C ASN A 146 10.25 2.56 -5.44
N PHE A 147 10.35 2.62 -6.77
CA PHE A 147 10.27 1.47 -7.66
C PHE A 147 11.39 1.51 -8.69
N SER A 148 11.74 0.37 -9.27
CA SER A 148 12.55 0.28 -10.48
C SER A 148 11.70 0.19 -11.76
N GLN A 149 10.48 -0.32 -11.64
CA GLN A 149 9.50 -0.38 -12.72
C GLN A 149 8.11 -0.17 -12.15
N ILE A 150 7.24 0.48 -12.94
CA ILE A 150 5.82 0.66 -12.60
C ILE A 150 4.95 0.43 -13.84
N TYR A 151 3.79 -0.17 -13.61
CA TYR A 151 2.72 -0.36 -14.56
C TYR A 151 1.42 0.13 -13.94
N ILE A 152 0.66 0.97 -14.64
CA ILE A 152 -0.60 1.54 -14.18
C ILE A 152 -1.69 1.18 -15.19
N ASP A 153 -2.66 0.40 -14.76
CA ASP A 153 -3.89 0.13 -15.51
C ASP A 153 -4.98 1.08 -14.99
N GLU A 154 -5.28 2.12 -15.78
CA GLU A 154 -6.23 3.16 -15.37
C GLU A 154 -7.65 2.61 -15.22
N LYS A 155 -8.08 1.72 -16.12
CA LYS A 155 -9.43 1.12 -16.08
C LYS A 155 -9.67 0.27 -14.87
N LYS A 156 -8.66 -0.50 -14.46
CA LYS A 156 -8.72 -1.32 -13.24
C LYS A 156 -8.33 -0.57 -11.99
N ARG A 157 -7.81 0.66 -12.11
CA ARG A 157 -7.23 1.44 -11.00
C ARG A 157 -6.20 0.61 -10.23
N GLU A 158 -5.33 -0.07 -10.98
CA GLU A 158 -4.33 -0.98 -10.47
C GLU A 158 -2.93 -0.47 -10.78
N ILE A 159 -2.06 -0.45 -9.77
CA ILE A 159 -0.66 -0.09 -9.91
C ILE A 159 0.19 -1.29 -9.51
N ILE A 160 1.01 -1.77 -10.43
CA ILE A 160 1.98 -2.85 -10.20
C ILE A 160 3.38 -2.26 -10.24
N GLY A 161 4.19 -2.56 -9.23
CA GLY A 161 5.58 -2.10 -9.16
C GLY A 161 6.54 -3.21 -8.77
N THR A 162 7.82 -3.01 -9.07
CA THR A 162 8.91 -3.95 -8.72
C THR A 162 10.00 -3.26 -7.92
N ASP A 163 10.75 -4.03 -7.12
CA ASP A 163 11.88 -3.59 -6.28
C ASP A 163 11.51 -2.46 -5.33
N ILE A 164 10.43 -2.67 -4.57
CA ILE A 164 9.80 -1.64 -3.77
C ILE A 164 10.59 -1.35 -2.51
N LYS A 165 10.75 -0.04 -2.25
CA LYS A 165 11.18 0.52 -0.96
C LYS A 165 10.12 1.52 -0.50
N ALA A 166 9.24 1.08 0.38
CA ALA A 166 8.19 1.91 0.94
C ALA A 166 8.61 2.50 2.29
N PHE A 167 8.44 3.81 2.44
CA PHE A 167 8.65 4.57 3.66
C PHE A 167 7.29 5.14 4.08
N LEU A 168 6.81 4.66 5.23
CA LEU A 168 5.48 5.01 5.70
C LEU A 168 5.54 6.24 6.59
N ASN A 169 4.57 7.14 6.44
CA ASN A 169 4.51 8.37 7.20
C ASN A 169 4.25 8.09 8.68
N GLN A 170 5.12 8.58 9.54
CA GLN A 170 5.10 8.35 11.00
C GLN A 170 3.84 8.92 11.65
N GLU A 171 3.38 10.10 11.22
CA GLU A 171 2.18 10.74 11.76
C GLU A 171 0.92 9.90 11.53
N SER A 172 0.82 9.27 10.36
CA SER A 172 -0.29 8.36 10.03
C SER A 172 -0.32 7.11 10.93
N PHE A 173 0.82 6.71 11.49
CA PHE A 173 0.97 5.51 12.32
C PHE A 173 0.99 5.80 13.83
N LYS A 174 0.90 7.07 14.25
CA LYS A 174 0.97 7.48 15.68
C LYS A 174 2.15 6.83 16.43
N ILE A 175 3.26 6.58 15.73
CA ILE A 175 4.44 5.90 16.25
C ILE A 175 5.44 6.97 16.72
N ASN A 176 6.28 6.61 17.70
CA ASN A 176 7.36 7.48 18.17
C ASN A 176 8.20 7.98 16.97
N VAL A 177 8.53 9.27 16.97
CA VAL A 177 9.31 9.96 15.91
C VAL A 177 10.64 9.26 15.57
N LYS A 178 11.19 8.47 16.49
CA LYS A 178 12.41 7.67 16.26
C LYS A 178 12.18 6.42 15.42
N ASN A 179 10.94 5.97 15.26
CA ASN A 179 10.61 4.79 14.48
C ASN A 179 10.37 5.17 13.02
N LYS A 180 10.91 4.39 12.11
CA LYS A 180 10.80 4.60 10.66
C LYS A 180 10.17 3.37 10.00
N PRO A 181 8.83 3.26 10.00
CA PRO A 181 8.16 2.09 9.43
C PRO A 181 8.46 1.98 7.94
N ARG A 182 8.90 0.79 7.53
CA ARG A 182 9.36 0.49 6.16
C ARG A 182 8.91 -0.86 5.70
N VAL A 183 8.65 -0.94 4.40
CA VAL A 183 8.42 -2.19 3.69
C VAL A 183 9.37 -2.28 2.51
N PHE A 184 10.04 -3.40 2.37
CA PHE A 184 10.75 -3.78 1.15
C PHE A 184 10.03 -4.98 0.56
N ALA A 185 9.87 -5.02 -0.75
CA ALA A 185 9.25 -6.16 -1.42
C ALA A 185 9.76 -6.28 -2.86
N ASN A 186 9.73 -7.50 -3.41
CA ASN A 186 10.09 -7.69 -4.81
C ASN A 186 9.03 -7.09 -5.73
N THR A 187 7.75 -7.31 -5.40
CA THR A 187 6.63 -6.73 -6.16
C THR A 187 5.56 -6.20 -5.25
N ILE A 188 4.86 -5.19 -5.72
CA ILE A 188 3.63 -4.69 -5.12
C ILE A 188 2.53 -4.63 -6.16
N ASN A 189 1.31 -4.87 -5.71
CA ASN A 189 0.10 -4.63 -6.45
C ASN A 189 -0.84 -3.78 -5.57
N PHE A 190 -1.03 -2.53 -5.98
CA PHE A 190 -2.03 -1.65 -5.39
C PHE A 190 -3.35 -1.83 -6.14
N LYS A 191 -4.39 -2.16 -5.41
CA LYS A 191 -5.79 -2.19 -5.87
C LYS A 191 -6.63 -1.32 -4.95
N GLU A 192 -7.82 -0.97 -5.40
CA GLU A 192 -8.76 -0.25 -4.54
C GLU A 192 -8.98 -0.97 -3.20
N GLY A 193 -8.63 -0.29 -2.13
CA GLY A 193 -8.80 -0.80 -0.76
C GLY A 193 -7.81 -1.88 -0.31
N GLN A 194 -6.86 -2.31 -1.15
CA GLN A 194 -5.92 -3.37 -0.82
C GLN A 194 -4.55 -3.14 -1.46
N SER A 195 -3.48 -3.46 -0.72
CA SER A 195 -2.12 -3.50 -1.25
C SER A 195 -1.50 -4.86 -0.96
N GLN A 196 -1.01 -5.54 -1.99
CA GLN A 196 -0.38 -6.85 -1.88
C GLN A 196 1.09 -6.76 -2.21
N PHE A 197 1.94 -7.29 -1.33
CA PHE A 197 3.40 -7.31 -1.46
C PHE A 197 3.88 -8.76 -1.51
N SER A 198 4.78 -9.06 -2.44
CA SER A 198 5.39 -10.38 -2.55
C SER A 198 6.85 -10.35 -2.08
N LYS A 199 7.27 -11.39 -1.37
CA LYS A 199 8.60 -11.49 -0.75
C LYS A 199 8.94 -10.23 0.02
N SER A 200 8.12 -9.92 1.00
CA SER A 200 8.17 -8.67 1.75
C SER A 200 8.98 -8.78 3.03
N VAL A 201 9.56 -7.65 3.42
CA VAL A 201 10.21 -7.42 4.72
C VAL A 201 9.62 -6.15 5.31
N PHE A 202 9.06 -6.26 6.50
CA PHE A 202 8.50 -5.15 7.26
C PHE A 202 9.29 -4.91 8.54
N THR A 203 9.55 -3.66 8.88
CA THR A 203 10.11 -3.23 10.17
C THR A 203 9.66 -1.82 10.50
N ILE A 204 9.62 -1.48 11.80
CA ILE A 204 9.46 -0.11 12.28
C ILE A 204 10.76 0.47 12.85
N CYS A 205 11.79 -0.33 12.97
CA CYS A 205 13.08 0.07 13.54
C CYS A 205 13.99 0.73 12.52
N ASP A 206 14.83 1.67 12.95
CA ASP A 206 15.93 2.17 12.11
C ASP A 206 17.06 1.14 12.01
N TYR A 207 18.02 1.40 11.13
CA TYR A 207 19.22 0.57 11.01
C TYR A 207 20.07 0.67 12.28
N ARG A 208 20.74 -0.43 12.61
CA ARG A 208 21.76 -0.43 13.67
C ARG A 208 22.98 0.41 13.26
N LYS A 209 23.67 1.00 14.22
CA LYS A 209 24.96 1.64 13.95
C LYS A 209 25.92 0.60 13.36
N ASN A 210 26.61 0.96 12.28
CA ASN A 210 27.54 0.10 11.53
C ASN A 210 26.94 -1.18 10.93
N ASP A 211 25.62 -1.30 10.88
CA ASP A 211 24.90 -2.43 10.30
C ASP A 211 23.74 -1.94 9.43
N LYS A 212 23.51 -2.62 8.30
CA LYS A 212 22.42 -2.30 7.39
C LYS A 212 21.08 -2.95 7.78
N CYS A 213 21.07 -3.81 8.77
CA CYS A 213 19.89 -4.54 9.21
C CYS A 213 19.24 -3.88 10.43
N PRO A 214 17.89 -3.82 10.51
CA PRO A 214 17.19 -3.36 11.70
C PRO A 214 17.29 -4.38 12.84
N PRO A 215 17.08 -3.98 14.12
CA PRO A 215 17.11 -4.90 15.25
C PRO A 215 16.11 -6.04 15.15
N TRP A 216 14.94 -5.80 14.55
CA TRP A 216 13.96 -6.83 14.25
C TRP A 216 13.22 -6.54 12.93
N LEU A 217 12.74 -7.60 12.32
CA LEU A 217 11.94 -7.52 11.09
C LEU A 217 11.01 -8.73 10.98
N ILE A 218 9.93 -8.56 10.22
CA ILE A 218 9.05 -9.64 9.76
C ILE A 218 9.31 -9.83 8.28
N GLN A 219 9.75 -11.01 7.90
CA GLN A 219 9.90 -11.44 6.51
C GLN A 219 8.72 -12.34 6.16
N ALA A 220 8.09 -12.15 5.00
CA ALA A 220 6.96 -12.96 4.57
C ALA A 220 6.98 -13.23 3.07
N ASN A 221 6.41 -14.35 2.63
CA ASN A 221 6.24 -14.62 1.21
C ASN A 221 5.23 -13.68 0.59
N ASN A 222 4.09 -13.45 1.27
CA ASN A 222 3.09 -12.47 0.90
C ASN A 222 2.71 -11.63 2.12
N MET A 223 2.47 -10.35 1.89
CA MET A 223 1.89 -9.43 2.85
C MET A 223 0.72 -8.71 2.17
N ILE A 224 -0.43 -8.69 2.80
CA ILE A 224 -1.63 -8.05 2.27
C ILE A 224 -2.09 -7.01 3.29
N HIS A 225 -2.12 -5.75 2.90
CA HIS A 225 -2.70 -4.67 3.67
C HIS A 225 -4.13 -4.40 3.19
N ASP A 226 -5.11 -4.84 3.95
CA ASP A 226 -6.53 -4.56 3.72
C ASP A 226 -6.89 -3.23 4.40
N LYS A 227 -6.99 -2.18 3.59
CA LYS A 227 -7.27 -0.81 4.07
C LYS A 227 -8.70 -0.66 4.63
N LYS A 228 -9.66 -1.43 4.11
CA LYS A 228 -11.06 -1.41 4.58
C LYS A 228 -11.19 -2.05 5.96
N LYS A 229 -10.55 -3.22 6.15
CA LYS A 229 -10.53 -3.92 7.44
C LYS A 229 -9.46 -3.39 8.40
N LYS A 230 -8.60 -2.47 7.95
CA LYS A 230 -7.45 -1.95 8.69
C LYS A 230 -6.62 -3.08 9.29
N THR A 231 -6.27 -4.06 8.48
CA THR A 231 -5.58 -5.29 8.91
C THR A 231 -4.48 -5.64 7.94
N ILE A 232 -3.35 -6.07 8.47
CA ILE A 232 -2.23 -6.60 7.69
C ILE A 232 -2.16 -8.10 7.90
N TYR A 233 -2.18 -8.85 6.81
CA TYR A 233 -2.08 -10.31 6.77
C TYR A 233 -0.74 -10.71 6.19
N TYR A 234 -0.16 -11.79 6.70
CA TYR A 234 1.10 -12.36 6.23
C TYR A 234 0.94 -13.85 5.99
N ASP A 235 1.56 -14.33 4.92
CA ASP A 235 1.70 -15.74 4.62
C ASP A 235 3.16 -16.14 4.78
N ASN A 236 3.41 -17.26 5.51
CA ASN A 236 4.74 -17.78 5.80
C ASN A 236 5.65 -16.69 6.38
N ALA A 237 5.22 -16.09 7.48
CA ALA A 237 5.95 -15.03 8.15
C ALA A 237 7.04 -15.59 9.09
N VAL A 238 8.21 -14.99 9.04
CA VAL A 238 9.34 -15.26 9.95
C VAL A 238 9.68 -13.98 10.68
N LEU A 239 9.54 -13.99 11.99
CA LEU A 239 10.07 -12.93 12.86
C LEU A 239 11.56 -13.16 13.06
N LYS A 240 12.38 -12.20 12.67
CA LYS A 240 13.82 -12.19 12.89
C LYS A 240 14.20 -11.10 13.90
N VAL A 241 15.08 -11.45 14.82
CA VAL A 241 15.69 -10.53 15.78
C VAL A 241 17.20 -10.65 15.65
N TYR A 242 17.89 -9.55 15.37
CA TYR A 242 19.32 -9.54 15.04
C TYR A 242 19.70 -10.58 13.99
N ASP A 243 18.88 -10.68 12.93
CA ASP A 243 19.00 -11.60 11.79
C ASP A 243 18.73 -13.09 12.10
N PHE A 244 18.54 -13.47 13.36
CA PHE A 244 18.17 -14.82 13.74
C PHE A 244 16.66 -15.04 13.64
N PRO A 245 16.20 -16.11 12.98
CA PRO A 245 14.78 -16.48 12.96
C PRO A 245 14.34 -16.97 14.34
N ILE A 246 13.41 -16.24 14.97
CA ILE A 246 12.93 -16.56 16.31
C ILE A 246 11.59 -17.30 16.26
N PHE A 247 10.67 -16.83 15.41
CA PHE A 247 9.34 -17.44 15.25
C PHE A 247 8.96 -17.55 13.78
N TYR A 248 8.30 -18.68 13.46
CA TYR A 248 7.65 -18.90 12.17
C TYR A 248 6.14 -18.96 12.35
N PHE A 249 5.41 -18.22 11.52
CA PHE A 249 3.96 -18.20 11.49
C PHE A 249 3.48 -18.54 10.08
N PRO A 250 2.82 -19.68 9.86
CA PRO A 250 2.22 -20.02 8.56
C PRO A 250 1.24 -18.95 8.09
N LYS A 251 0.45 -18.41 9.03
CA LYS A 251 -0.44 -17.27 8.87
C LYS A 251 -0.28 -16.35 10.08
N LEU A 252 -0.07 -15.08 9.82
CA LEU A 252 -0.01 -14.03 10.84
C LEU A 252 -0.91 -12.89 10.40
N MET A 253 -1.59 -12.29 11.33
CA MET A 253 -2.30 -11.03 11.10
C MET A 253 -2.15 -10.12 12.30
N HIS A 254 -2.11 -8.82 12.03
CA HIS A 254 -2.20 -7.80 13.06
C HIS A 254 -2.99 -6.59 12.54
N PRO A 255 -3.55 -5.77 13.45
CA PRO A 255 -4.20 -4.54 13.04
C PRO A 255 -3.19 -3.61 12.36
N ASP A 256 -3.70 -2.82 11.42
CA ASP A 256 -2.98 -1.66 10.88
C ASP A 256 -2.59 -0.73 12.05
N PRO A 257 -1.38 -0.15 12.08
CA PRO A 257 -0.96 0.77 13.12
C PRO A 257 -1.85 2.01 13.34
N THR A 258 -2.75 2.31 12.39
CA THR A 258 -3.75 3.38 12.54
C THR A 258 -4.94 2.99 13.45
N VAL A 259 -5.03 1.72 13.85
CA VAL A 259 -6.08 1.23 14.74
C VAL A 259 -5.64 1.41 16.18
N ASP A 260 -6.31 2.26 16.93
CA ASP A 260 -5.94 2.55 18.31
C ASP A 260 -6.09 1.35 19.25
N ARG A 261 -7.16 0.57 19.10
CA ARG A 261 -7.47 -0.58 19.96
C ARG A 261 -8.17 -1.69 19.17
N ARG A 262 -7.65 -2.91 19.25
CA ARG A 262 -8.27 -4.09 18.63
C ARG A 262 -7.98 -5.34 19.45
N SER A 263 -8.98 -6.20 19.61
CA SER A 263 -8.83 -7.50 20.24
C SER A 263 -7.88 -8.40 19.43
N GLY A 264 -7.04 -9.17 20.11
CA GLY A 264 -6.12 -10.08 19.50
C GLY A 264 -5.04 -10.57 20.46
N PHE A 265 -4.23 -11.53 20.00
CA PHE A 265 -3.06 -11.99 20.72
C PHE A 265 -1.99 -10.90 20.76
N LEU A 266 -1.41 -10.69 21.92
CA LEU A 266 -0.24 -9.84 22.10
C LEU A 266 1.05 -10.70 21.93
N PRO A 267 2.20 -10.07 21.74
CA PRO A 267 3.47 -10.79 21.66
C PRO A 267 3.65 -11.73 22.84
N PRO A 268 4.03 -13.00 22.60
CA PRO A 268 4.27 -13.95 23.68
C PRO A 268 5.47 -13.52 24.52
N THR A 269 5.44 -13.88 25.80
CA THR A 269 6.52 -13.62 26.75
C THR A 269 7.25 -14.90 27.09
N LEU A 270 8.57 -14.83 27.10
CA LEU A 270 9.43 -15.90 27.58
C LEU A 270 9.98 -15.50 28.94
N THR A 271 9.91 -16.38 29.90
CA THR A 271 10.45 -16.15 31.26
C THR A 271 11.29 -17.35 31.65
N ASP A 272 12.35 -17.12 32.40
CA ASP A 272 13.13 -18.17 33.04
C ASP A 272 13.29 -17.83 34.54
N SER A 273 13.01 -18.80 35.37
CA SER A 273 13.00 -18.62 36.81
C SER A 273 13.51 -19.88 37.49
N LYS A 274 14.39 -19.72 38.50
CA LYS A 274 14.90 -20.83 39.30
C LYS A 274 13.77 -21.67 39.94
N ASN A 275 12.65 -21.03 40.28
CA ASN A 275 11.55 -21.69 41.00
C ASN A 275 10.50 -22.27 40.08
N LEU A 276 10.23 -21.64 38.91
CA LEU A 276 9.15 -22.01 37.99
C LEU A 276 9.67 -22.72 36.74
N GLY A 277 10.98 -22.70 36.51
CA GLY A 277 11.60 -23.15 35.28
C GLY A 277 11.39 -22.17 34.13
N ALA A 278 11.65 -22.63 32.92
CA ALA A 278 11.34 -21.88 31.71
C ALA A 278 9.83 -21.77 31.54
N GLY A 279 9.38 -20.56 31.17
CA GLY A 279 7.96 -20.25 31.03
C GLY A 279 7.64 -19.57 29.71
N PHE A 280 6.49 -19.88 29.18
CA PHE A 280 5.94 -19.28 27.98
C PHE A 280 4.55 -18.70 28.28
N GLY A 281 4.38 -17.39 28.05
CA GLY A 281 3.13 -16.66 28.29
C GLY A 281 2.48 -16.23 27.00
N VAL A 282 1.17 -16.46 26.87
CA VAL A 282 0.36 -16.04 25.70
C VAL A 282 -0.72 -15.09 26.20
N PRO A 283 -0.54 -13.77 26.07
CA PRO A 283 -1.57 -12.81 26.42
C PRO A 283 -2.56 -12.61 25.25
N TYR A 284 -3.83 -12.51 25.57
CA TYR A 284 -4.91 -12.13 24.67
C TYR A 284 -5.55 -10.85 25.18
N TYR A 285 -5.54 -9.81 24.37
CA TYR A 285 -6.18 -8.55 24.65
C TYR A 285 -7.59 -8.54 24.06
N TRP A 286 -8.58 -8.23 24.89
CA TRP A 286 -9.97 -8.10 24.48
C TRP A 286 -10.42 -6.64 24.64
N ASN A 287 -10.61 -5.94 23.52
CA ASN A 287 -11.22 -4.63 23.48
C ASN A 287 -12.74 -4.78 23.61
N ILE A 288 -13.28 -4.59 24.82
CA ILE A 288 -14.71 -4.73 25.11
C ILE A 288 -15.44 -3.46 24.67
N GLY A 289 -14.81 -2.31 24.76
CA GLY A 289 -15.37 -1.01 24.39
C GLY A 289 -14.31 0.08 24.31
N GLY A 290 -14.70 1.29 23.97
CA GLY A 290 -13.78 2.44 23.89
C GLY A 290 -13.17 2.80 25.27
N ASP A 291 -13.85 2.46 26.32
CA ASP A 291 -13.54 2.81 27.71
C ASP A 291 -13.08 1.62 28.56
N LYS A 292 -13.19 0.38 28.06
CA LYS A 292 -12.91 -0.84 28.84
C LYS A 292 -12.28 -1.95 28.01
N ASP A 293 -11.42 -2.70 28.66
CA ASP A 293 -10.73 -3.85 28.10
C ASP A 293 -10.40 -4.92 29.13
N LEU A 294 -10.03 -6.09 28.63
CA LEU A 294 -9.62 -7.24 29.43
C LEU A 294 -8.41 -7.89 28.75
N THR A 295 -7.35 -8.11 29.51
CA THR A 295 -6.19 -8.89 29.06
C THR A 295 -6.18 -10.22 29.80
N LEU A 296 -6.27 -11.32 29.08
CA LEU A 296 -6.13 -12.68 29.62
C LEU A 296 -4.76 -13.22 29.25
N THR A 297 -3.99 -13.71 30.22
CA THR A 297 -2.66 -14.27 29.98
C THR A 297 -2.58 -15.69 30.52
N SER A 298 -2.37 -16.66 29.60
CA SER A 298 -2.07 -18.04 29.97
C SER A 298 -0.56 -18.22 30.00
N LYS A 299 0.01 -18.59 31.16
CA LYS A 299 1.43 -18.91 31.33
C LYS A 299 1.63 -20.39 31.58
N PHE A 300 2.51 -20.98 30.82
CA PHE A 300 2.89 -22.40 30.92
C PHE A 300 4.35 -22.48 31.38
N PHE A 301 4.64 -23.33 32.34
CA PHE A 301 5.96 -23.50 32.92
C PHE A 301 6.43 -24.94 32.77
N THR A 302 7.73 -25.14 32.71
CA THR A 302 8.32 -26.48 32.58
C THR A 302 8.25 -27.29 33.87
N THR A 303 8.28 -26.64 35.03
CA THR A 303 8.34 -27.28 36.35
C THR A 303 7.10 -27.02 37.22
N GLU A 304 6.22 -26.13 36.82
CA GLU A 304 5.02 -25.75 37.59
C GLU A 304 3.74 -25.85 36.75
N HIS A 305 2.58 -25.82 37.42
CA HIS A 305 1.27 -25.85 36.77
C HIS A 305 1.03 -24.54 35.99
N PRO A 306 0.14 -24.58 34.98
CA PRO A 306 -0.25 -23.39 34.26
C PRO A 306 -0.84 -22.32 35.19
N LEU A 307 -0.54 -21.05 34.91
CA LEU A 307 -1.05 -19.90 35.60
C LEU A 307 -1.90 -19.06 34.64
N PHE A 308 -3.15 -18.82 34.99
CA PHE A 308 -4.08 -17.98 34.26
C PHE A 308 -4.21 -16.64 34.97
N LEU A 309 -3.93 -15.55 34.26
CA LEU A 309 -4.04 -14.20 34.76
C LEU A 309 -5.04 -13.41 33.95
N GLY A 310 -5.75 -12.49 34.60
CA GLY A 310 -6.61 -11.56 33.92
C GLY A 310 -6.46 -10.16 34.51
N GLU A 311 -6.38 -9.15 33.66
CA GLU A 311 -6.39 -7.74 34.03
C GLU A 311 -7.56 -7.06 33.33
N TYR A 312 -8.55 -6.60 34.08
CA TYR A 312 -9.66 -5.81 33.59
C TYR A 312 -9.43 -4.34 33.88
N ARG A 313 -9.64 -3.48 32.91
CA ARG A 313 -9.50 -2.02 33.01
C ARG A 313 -10.77 -1.33 32.53
N HIS A 314 -11.19 -0.31 33.26
CA HIS A 314 -12.34 0.51 32.91
C HIS A 314 -12.05 1.99 33.20
N ALA A 315 -12.14 2.83 32.19
CA ALA A 315 -12.00 4.27 32.31
C ALA A 315 -13.41 4.90 32.40
N PHE A 316 -13.79 5.35 33.57
CA PHE A 316 -14.96 6.17 33.76
C PHE A 316 -14.64 7.64 33.50
N GLU A 317 -15.64 8.49 33.42
CA GLU A 317 -15.46 9.92 33.21
C GLU A 317 -14.50 10.56 34.23
N LYS A 318 -14.72 10.28 35.54
CA LYS A 318 -13.97 10.87 36.65
C LYS A 318 -13.06 9.89 37.42
N SER A 319 -13.03 8.63 37.03
CA SER A 319 -12.26 7.60 37.71
C SER A 319 -11.69 6.56 36.75
N TYR A 320 -10.79 5.75 37.25
CA TYR A 320 -10.18 4.65 36.52
C TYR A 320 -10.16 3.41 37.42
N PHE A 321 -10.70 2.31 36.92
CA PHE A 321 -10.77 1.05 37.66
C PHE A 321 -9.86 0.01 37.01
N ILE A 322 -9.07 -0.69 37.81
CA ILE A 322 -8.28 -1.83 37.42
C ILE A 322 -8.58 -2.98 38.37
N SER A 323 -8.82 -4.16 37.84
CA SER A 323 -8.84 -5.38 38.64
C SER A 323 -7.94 -6.44 38.04
N ASP A 324 -7.12 -7.05 38.90
CA ASP A 324 -6.22 -8.15 38.59
C ASP A 324 -6.75 -9.43 39.22
N PHE A 325 -6.78 -10.51 38.48
CA PHE A 325 -7.15 -11.81 39.01
C PHE A 325 -6.25 -12.90 38.43
N GLY A 326 -6.05 -13.95 39.22
CA GLY A 326 -5.25 -15.07 38.79
C GLY A 326 -5.71 -16.38 39.39
N TYR A 327 -5.45 -17.45 38.66
CA TYR A 327 -5.78 -18.80 39.05
C TYR A 327 -4.69 -19.79 38.59
N THR A 328 -4.32 -20.71 39.49
CA THR A 328 -3.51 -21.88 39.17
C THR A 328 -3.98 -23.08 39.97
N GLU A 329 -3.92 -24.27 39.37
CA GLU A 329 -4.25 -25.52 40.02
C GLU A 329 -2.96 -26.30 40.35
N GLY A 330 -2.77 -26.65 41.61
CA GLY A 330 -1.55 -27.22 42.14
C GLY A 330 -0.43 -26.17 42.29
N TYR A 331 0.32 -26.27 43.35
CA TYR A 331 1.47 -25.40 43.61
C TYR A 331 2.56 -26.13 44.38
N LYS A 332 3.78 -25.71 44.20
CA LYS A 332 4.91 -26.21 44.97
C LYS A 332 4.81 -25.71 46.43
N LYS A 333 4.76 -26.63 47.34
CA LYS A 333 4.81 -26.30 48.79
C LYS A 333 6.23 -26.31 49.33
N THR A 334 7.08 -27.15 48.74
CA THR A 334 8.52 -27.25 49.02
C THR A 334 9.26 -27.47 47.70
N THR A 335 10.59 -27.41 47.73
CA THR A 335 11.44 -27.64 46.55
C THR A 335 11.30 -29.06 45.97
N SER A 336 10.75 -29.99 46.69
CA SER A 336 10.70 -31.43 46.33
C SER A 336 9.31 -32.00 46.07
N SER A 337 8.22 -31.29 46.41
CA SER A 337 6.87 -31.84 46.24
C SER A 337 5.86 -30.80 45.76
N LYS A 338 4.99 -31.22 44.82
CA LYS A 338 3.80 -30.44 44.41
C LYS A 338 2.62 -30.86 45.30
N THR A 339 1.86 -29.88 45.76
CA THR A 339 0.65 -30.16 46.57
C THR A 339 -0.56 -30.03 45.66
N ALA A 340 -1.55 -30.92 45.79
CA ALA A 340 -2.85 -30.74 45.18
C ALA A 340 -3.57 -29.52 45.80
N GLY A 341 -4.32 -28.82 45.03
CA GLY A 341 -5.09 -27.64 45.44
C GLY A 341 -5.08 -26.53 44.43
N SER A 342 -5.85 -25.50 44.65
CA SER A 342 -5.92 -24.32 43.80
C SER A 342 -5.47 -23.08 44.56
N LYS A 343 -4.87 -22.14 43.86
CA LYS A 343 -4.62 -20.77 44.32
C LYS A 343 -5.25 -19.78 43.39
N SER A 344 -5.93 -18.82 43.97
CA SER A 344 -6.49 -17.68 43.24
C SER A 344 -6.22 -16.39 43.99
N HIS A 345 -6.19 -15.31 43.27
CA HIS A 345 -6.18 -13.96 43.85
C HIS A 345 -7.10 -13.05 43.06
N PHE A 346 -7.58 -12.04 43.73
CA PHE A 346 -8.33 -10.94 43.13
C PHE A 346 -7.94 -9.63 43.82
N PHE A 347 -7.49 -8.67 43.02
CA PHE A 347 -7.17 -7.32 43.49
C PHE A 347 -7.97 -6.33 42.64
N ALA A 348 -8.46 -5.29 43.30
CA ALA A 348 -9.14 -4.20 42.59
C ALA A 348 -8.67 -2.85 43.14
N LYS A 349 -8.46 -1.91 42.23
CA LYS A 349 -8.05 -0.53 42.54
C LYS A 349 -8.93 0.44 41.76
N CYS A 350 -9.40 1.48 42.45
CA CYS A 350 -10.10 2.59 41.85
C CYS A 350 -9.29 3.86 42.06
N PHE A 351 -8.98 4.57 40.98
CA PHE A 351 -8.26 5.84 41.02
C PHE A 351 -9.22 6.96 40.59
N GLN A 352 -9.33 8.01 41.40
CA GLN A 352 -10.06 9.21 41.01
C GLN A 352 -9.18 10.07 40.10
N LYS A 353 -9.67 10.49 38.93
CA LYS A 353 -9.00 11.48 38.10
C LYS A 353 -9.08 12.83 38.84
N LEU A 354 -7.99 13.28 39.41
CA LEU A 354 -7.85 14.68 39.79
C LEU A 354 -7.88 15.50 38.50
N CYS A 355 -8.98 16.23 38.34
CA CYS A 355 -9.05 17.27 37.31
C CYS A 355 -8.01 18.33 37.71
N GLN A 356 -6.81 18.30 37.14
CA GLN A 356 -5.97 19.47 37.10
C GLN A 356 -6.67 20.50 36.23
N ILE A 357 -7.46 21.34 36.88
CA ILE A 357 -7.84 22.64 36.34
C ILE A 357 -6.52 23.40 36.28
N LEU A 358 -5.81 23.29 35.16
CA LEU A 358 -4.83 24.28 34.80
C LEU A 358 -5.62 25.55 34.45
N ARG A 359 -5.79 26.41 35.45
CA ARG A 359 -5.94 27.85 35.23
C ARG A 359 -4.69 28.31 34.49
N ASN A 360 -4.88 28.70 33.24
CA ASN A 360 -4.48 30.01 32.67
C ASN A 360 -4.89 30.00 31.22
#